data_d38a843329cacfea2e67c002c1c98027
#
_entry.id   d38a843329cacfea2e67c002c1c98027
#
_cell.length_a   1.000
_cell.length_b   1.000
_cell.length_c   1.000
_cell.angle_alpha   90.00
_cell.angle_beta   90.00
_cell.angle_gamma   90.00
#
_symmetry.space_group_name_H-M   'P 1'
#
loop_
_entity.id
_entity.type
_entity.pdbx_description
1 polymer ?
#
loop_
_entity_poly.entity_id
_entity_poly.type
_entity_poly.pdbx_seq_one_letter_code
_entity_poly.pdbx_strand_id
1 'polypeptide(L)'
;QPRLIEGLENVKDSFNSYPLDAVAQAVGSAALSDSAYYEETAKKITATRDKTIERLREMGFSVTDSKTNFIFAGKKGVDAADLKKFLEKNKIFVRHWDAPRISGYLRISVGTDEQMEILLSKIREYVSR
;
A
#
# COMPACT_ATOMS: atom_id res chain seq x y z
N GLN A 1 -13.81 -32.50 7.28
CA GLN A 1 -14.95 -32.12 8.11
C GLN A 1 -14.84 -30.61 8.41
N PRO A 2 -15.88 -29.78 8.14
CA PRO A 2 -15.81 -28.33 8.30
C PRO A 2 -15.32 -27.87 9.67
N ARG A 3 -15.83 -28.46 10.75
CA ARG A 3 -15.43 -28.13 12.13
C ARG A 3 -13.94 -28.35 12.41
N LEU A 4 -13.31 -29.34 11.80
CA LEU A 4 -11.86 -29.58 11.95
C LEU A 4 -11.06 -28.50 11.20
N ILE A 5 -11.52 -28.10 10.03
CA ILE A 5 -10.88 -27.03 9.26
C ILE A 5 -10.98 -25.70 10.04
N GLU A 6 -12.18 -25.36 10.53
CA GLU A 6 -12.39 -24.18 11.37
C GLU A 6 -11.47 -24.17 12.60
N GLY A 7 -11.34 -25.32 13.29
CA GLY A 7 -10.42 -25.45 14.41
C GLY A 7 -8.95 -25.23 14.04
N LEU A 8 -8.51 -25.75 12.89
CA LEU A 8 -7.15 -25.56 12.38
C LEU A 8 -6.89 -24.09 11.98
N GLU A 9 -7.88 -23.45 11.34
CA GLU A 9 -7.79 -22.01 11.00
C GLU A 9 -7.71 -21.14 12.25
N ASN A 10 -8.53 -21.42 13.26
CA ASN A 10 -8.47 -20.69 14.53
C ASN A 10 -7.11 -20.83 15.22
N VAL A 11 -6.52 -22.03 15.24
CA VAL A 11 -5.18 -22.23 15.80
C VAL A 11 -4.12 -21.51 14.97
N LYS A 12 -4.17 -21.63 13.66
CA LYS A 12 -3.24 -20.97 12.74
C LYS A 12 -3.25 -19.43 12.94
N ASP A 13 -4.43 -18.84 13.05
CA ASP A 13 -4.59 -17.38 13.04
C ASP A 13 -4.54 -16.76 14.45
N SER A 14 -4.64 -17.58 15.52
CA SER A 14 -4.67 -17.08 16.90
C SER A 14 -3.30 -16.76 17.49
N PHE A 15 -2.23 -17.39 17.02
CA PHE A 15 -0.89 -17.26 17.60
C PHE A 15 0.06 -16.45 16.70
N ASN A 16 0.16 -16.78 15.44
CA ASN A 16 1.06 -16.09 14.51
C ASN A 16 0.57 -16.27 13.06
N SER A 17 -0.07 -15.25 12.52
CA SER A 17 -0.60 -15.26 11.14
C SER A 17 0.51 -15.34 10.07
N TYR A 18 1.74 -14.93 10.42
CA TYR A 18 2.91 -14.91 9.52
C TYR A 18 4.12 -15.51 10.21
N PRO A 19 4.17 -16.85 10.37
CA PRO A 19 5.31 -17.52 11.02
C PRO A 19 6.58 -17.34 10.19
N LEU A 20 7.70 -17.06 10.89
CA LEU A 20 9.01 -16.96 10.27
C LEU A 20 9.64 -18.36 10.22
N ASP A 21 9.80 -18.90 9.04
CA ASP A 21 10.53 -20.14 8.82
C ASP A 21 12.06 -19.96 8.95
N ALA A 22 12.80 -21.04 8.92
CA ALA A 22 14.26 -20.99 9.09
C ALA A 22 14.96 -20.20 7.98
N VAL A 23 14.45 -20.26 6.74
CA VAL A 23 15.00 -19.50 5.61
C VAL A 23 14.73 -18.01 5.80
N ALA A 24 13.51 -17.62 6.16
CA ALA A 24 13.16 -16.23 6.43
C ALA A 24 14.00 -15.66 7.59
N GLN A 25 14.28 -16.42 8.63
CA GLN A 25 15.15 -15.99 9.74
C GLN A 25 16.59 -15.77 9.27
N ALA A 26 17.16 -16.69 8.51
CA ALA A 26 18.53 -16.60 8.00
C ALA A 26 18.68 -15.41 7.02
N VAL A 27 17.75 -15.27 6.07
CA VAL A 27 17.75 -14.18 5.08
C VAL A 27 17.50 -12.83 5.77
N GLY A 28 16.57 -12.78 6.72
CA GLY A 28 16.29 -11.57 7.51
C GLY A 28 17.48 -11.08 8.29
N SER A 29 18.22 -12.01 8.96
CA SER A 29 19.45 -11.68 9.67
C SER A 29 20.53 -11.15 8.73
N ALA A 30 20.71 -11.77 7.57
CA ALA A 30 21.67 -11.31 6.55
C ALA A 30 21.29 -9.92 6.00
N ALA A 31 20.00 -9.70 5.71
CA ALA A 31 19.50 -8.41 5.22
C ALA A 31 19.74 -7.27 6.24
N LEU A 32 19.50 -7.53 7.53
CA LEU A 32 19.77 -6.54 8.59
C LEU A 32 21.25 -6.23 8.74
N SER A 33 22.14 -7.16 8.37
CA SER A 33 23.59 -6.93 8.39
C SER A 33 24.08 -6.07 7.22
N ASP A 34 23.30 -5.95 6.13
CA ASP A 34 23.58 -5.08 4.98
C ASP A 34 22.93 -3.70 5.17
N SER A 35 23.39 -2.95 6.15
CA SER A 35 22.81 -1.66 6.51
C SER A 35 22.87 -0.65 5.35
N ALA A 36 23.93 -0.66 4.55
CA ALA A 36 24.13 0.30 3.46
C ALA A 36 23.07 0.13 2.37
N TYR A 37 22.79 -1.09 1.93
CA TYR A 37 21.74 -1.39 0.97
C TYR A 37 20.34 -1.04 1.50
N TYR A 38 20.10 -1.40 2.75
CA TYR A 38 18.84 -1.13 3.42
C TYR A 38 18.55 0.37 3.53
N GLU A 39 19.53 1.15 3.99
CA GLU A 39 19.41 2.61 4.12
C GLU A 39 19.22 3.30 2.77
N GLU A 40 19.95 2.91 1.73
CA GLU A 40 19.78 3.45 0.38
C GLU A 40 18.38 3.17 -0.17
N THR A 41 17.90 1.95 0.01
CA THR A 41 16.54 1.56 -0.42
C THR A 41 15.48 2.35 0.33
N ALA A 42 15.61 2.50 1.64
CA ALA A 42 14.70 3.28 2.47
C ALA A 42 14.67 4.76 2.06
N LYS A 43 15.82 5.35 1.72
CA LYS A 43 15.92 6.73 1.21
C LYS A 43 15.18 6.90 -0.12
N LYS A 44 15.34 5.97 -1.06
CA LYS A 44 14.63 5.98 -2.34
C LYS A 44 13.12 5.91 -2.14
N ILE A 45 12.64 4.97 -1.34
CA ILE A 45 11.21 4.82 -1.03
C ILE A 45 10.65 6.09 -0.38
N THR A 46 11.37 6.67 0.56
CA THR A 46 10.97 7.89 1.25
C THR A 46 10.85 9.07 0.29
N ALA A 47 11.84 9.28 -0.56
CA ALA A 47 11.84 10.37 -1.54
C ALA A 47 10.67 10.23 -2.55
N THR A 48 10.47 9.04 -3.11
CA THR A 48 9.36 8.76 -4.03
C THR A 48 8.00 8.92 -3.34
N ARG A 49 7.88 8.45 -2.09
CA ARG A 49 6.67 8.62 -1.27
C ARG A 49 6.32 10.10 -1.09
N ASP A 50 7.27 10.88 -0.62
CA ASP A 50 7.05 12.27 -0.26
C ASP A 50 6.68 13.10 -1.50
N LYS A 51 7.38 12.91 -2.61
CA LYS A 51 7.04 13.49 -3.92
C LYS A 51 5.62 13.09 -4.37
N THR A 52 5.24 11.83 -4.22
CA THR A 52 3.91 11.35 -4.60
C THR A 52 2.81 11.96 -3.72
N ILE A 53 3.06 12.11 -2.42
CA ILE A 53 2.15 12.77 -1.48
C ILE A 53 1.90 14.23 -1.89
N GLU A 54 2.94 14.98 -2.22
CA GLU A 54 2.81 16.36 -2.68
C GLU A 54 1.93 16.45 -3.93
N ARG A 55 2.18 15.60 -4.92
CA ARG A 55 1.40 15.55 -6.17
C ARG A 55 -0.07 15.19 -5.94
N LEU A 56 -0.36 14.28 -5.01
CA LEU A 56 -1.74 13.95 -4.63
C LEU A 56 -2.43 15.13 -3.93
N ARG A 57 -1.72 15.83 -3.05
CA ARG A 57 -2.23 17.06 -2.40
C ARG A 57 -2.55 18.17 -3.39
N GLU A 58 -1.69 18.38 -4.40
CA GLU A 58 -1.95 19.32 -5.50
C GLU A 58 -3.22 18.98 -6.29
N MET A 59 -3.55 17.69 -6.42
CA MET A 59 -4.79 17.21 -7.02
C MET A 59 -6.00 17.28 -6.06
N GLY A 60 -5.83 17.80 -4.85
CA GLY A 60 -6.89 17.99 -3.84
C GLY A 60 -7.20 16.74 -3.02
N PHE A 61 -6.30 15.78 -2.95
CA PHE A 61 -6.44 14.64 -2.04
C PHE A 61 -6.02 15.03 -0.62
N SER A 62 -6.78 14.55 0.36
CA SER A 62 -6.35 14.48 1.75
C SER A 62 -5.44 13.26 1.91
N VAL A 63 -4.23 13.48 2.38
CA VAL A 63 -3.24 12.41 2.56
C VAL A 63 -2.76 12.43 4.00
N THR A 64 -2.83 11.29 4.68
CA THR A 64 -2.33 11.15 6.05
C THR A 64 -0.80 11.22 6.07
N ASP A 65 -0.23 11.69 7.17
CA ASP A 65 1.22 11.63 7.36
C ASP A 65 1.68 10.16 7.44
N SER A 66 2.62 9.78 6.59
CA SER A 66 3.12 8.42 6.49
C SER A 66 4.62 8.36 6.75
N LYS A 67 5.01 7.38 7.57
CA LYS A 67 6.42 6.99 7.82
C LYS A 67 6.71 5.59 7.29
N THR A 68 5.82 5.04 6.46
CA THR A 68 5.91 3.69 5.90
C THR A 68 6.11 3.75 4.38
N ASN A 69 6.13 2.59 3.74
CA ASN A 69 6.09 2.45 2.28
C ASN A 69 4.66 2.49 1.71
N PHE A 70 3.70 3.04 2.45
CA PHE A 70 2.32 3.21 2.01
C PHE A 70 1.90 4.67 2.06
N ILE A 71 1.01 5.04 1.14
CA ILE A 71 0.29 6.32 1.14
C ILE A 71 -1.18 6.00 1.37
N PHE A 72 -1.83 6.74 2.27
CA PHE A 72 -3.27 6.63 2.53
C PHE A 72 -3.93 7.93 2.12
N ALA A 73 -4.66 7.90 1.00
CA ALA A 73 -5.18 9.08 0.33
C ALA A 73 -6.65 8.95 -0.03
N GLY A 74 -7.40 10.02 0.19
CA GLY A 74 -8.81 10.14 -0.18
C GLY A 74 -9.13 11.55 -0.67
N LYS A 75 -10.20 11.70 -1.46
CA LYS A 75 -10.62 13.01 -1.96
C LYS A 75 -12.13 13.18 -1.81
N LYS A 76 -12.56 14.28 -1.21
CA LYS A 76 -13.98 14.61 -1.08
C LYS A 76 -14.62 14.70 -2.46
N GLY A 77 -15.75 14.03 -2.64
CA GLY A 77 -16.48 13.98 -3.92
C GLY A 77 -15.96 12.91 -4.90
N VAL A 78 -14.95 12.15 -4.53
CA VAL A 78 -14.45 10.99 -5.30
C VAL A 78 -14.81 9.72 -4.55
N ASP A 79 -15.51 8.80 -5.20
CA ASP A 79 -15.75 7.45 -4.68
C ASP A 79 -14.46 6.62 -4.80
N ALA A 80 -13.90 6.22 -3.66
CA ALA A 80 -12.64 5.49 -3.62
C ALA A 80 -12.78 4.06 -4.17
N ALA A 81 -13.97 3.42 -4.02
CA ALA A 81 -14.21 2.10 -4.58
C ALA A 81 -14.27 2.14 -6.11
N ASP A 82 -14.88 3.17 -6.68
CA ASP A 82 -14.95 3.33 -8.14
C ASP A 82 -13.59 3.77 -8.72
N LEU A 83 -12.86 4.65 -8.04
CA LEU A 83 -11.47 4.96 -8.41
C LEU A 83 -10.59 3.71 -8.39
N LYS A 84 -10.72 2.84 -7.37
CA LYS A 84 -10.02 1.55 -7.32
C LYS A 84 -10.34 0.70 -8.55
N LYS A 85 -11.63 0.53 -8.89
CA LYS A 85 -12.05 -0.24 -10.08
C LYS A 85 -11.48 0.33 -11.38
N PHE A 86 -11.44 1.66 -11.50
CA PHE A 86 -10.84 2.32 -12.65
C PHE A 86 -9.34 2.03 -12.75
N LEU A 87 -8.61 2.13 -11.64
CA LEU A 87 -7.19 1.81 -11.58
C LEU A 87 -6.92 0.34 -11.91
N GLU A 88 -7.73 -0.60 -11.40
CA GLU A 88 -7.63 -2.03 -11.72
C GLU A 88 -7.82 -2.33 -13.22
N LYS A 89 -8.76 -1.65 -13.89
CA LYS A 89 -8.92 -1.74 -15.34
C LYS A 89 -7.67 -1.28 -16.10
N ASN A 90 -6.92 -0.36 -15.52
CA ASN A 90 -5.63 0.12 -16.04
C ASN A 90 -4.42 -0.68 -15.50
N LYS A 91 -4.64 -1.85 -14.90
CA LYS A 91 -3.61 -2.74 -14.34
C LYS A 91 -2.83 -2.14 -13.18
N ILE A 92 -3.43 -1.21 -12.45
CA ILE A 92 -2.88 -0.59 -11.24
C ILE A 92 -3.68 -1.09 -10.05
N PHE A 93 -3.04 -1.80 -9.12
CA PHE A 93 -3.67 -2.43 -7.98
C PHE A 93 -3.39 -1.65 -6.70
N VAL A 94 -4.46 -1.13 -6.09
CA VAL A 94 -4.43 -0.42 -4.82
C VAL A 94 -5.39 -1.10 -3.83
N ARG A 95 -5.22 -0.85 -2.54
CA ARG A 95 -6.09 -1.41 -1.51
C ARG A 95 -7.19 -0.44 -1.10
N HIS A 96 -8.40 -0.96 -0.93
CA HIS A 96 -9.56 -0.25 -0.41
C HIS A 96 -10.27 -1.11 0.64
N TRP A 97 -10.93 -0.47 1.60
CA TRP A 97 -11.78 -1.14 2.59
C TRP A 97 -13.13 -0.42 2.64
N ASP A 98 -14.19 -1.18 2.52
CA ASP A 98 -15.55 -0.70 2.78
C ASP A 98 -15.82 -0.79 4.28
N ALA A 99 -15.27 0.18 5.02
CA ALA A 99 -15.40 0.24 6.47
C ALA A 99 -15.61 1.70 6.92
N PRO A 100 -16.37 1.92 8.02
CA PRO A 100 -16.59 3.26 8.55
C PRO A 100 -15.28 4.02 8.73
N ARG A 101 -15.27 5.33 8.41
CA ARG A 101 -14.15 6.27 8.51
C ARG A 101 -13.03 6.10 7.47
N ILE A 102 -12.91 4.95 6.80
CA ILE A 102 -11.82 4.69 5.84
C ILE A 102 -12.30 4.35 4.43
N SER A 103 -13.62 4.18 4.21
CA SER A 103 -14.20 3.85 2.90
C SER A 103 -13.93 4.91 1.81
N GLY A 104 -13.62 6.15 2.18
CA GLY A 104 -13.24 7.21 1.25
C GLY A 104 -11.75 7.24 0.88
N TYR A 105 -10.96 6.26 1.31
CA TYR A 105 -9.51 6.26 1.15
C TYR A 105 -9.01 5.03 0.38
N LEU A 106 -7.89 5.23 -0.31
CA LEU A 106 -7.09 4.18 -0.91
C LEU A 106 -5.74 4.06 -0.19
N ARG A 107 -5.28 2.83 0.04
CA ARG A 107 -3.89 2.58 0.41
C ARG A 107 -3.09 2.22 -0.83
N ILE A 108 -2.08 3.00 -1.10
CA ILE A 108 -1.19 2.91 -2.25
C ILE A 108 0.18 2.46 -1.73
N SER A 109 0.72 1.36 -2.25
CA SER A 109 2.11 0.98 -2.00
C SER A 109 3.02 1.86 -2.86
N VAL A 110 4.09 2.37 -2.27
CA VAL A 110 5.09 3.15 -3.01
C VAL A 110 5.90 2.20 -3.90
N GLY A 111 5.88 2.46 -5.19
CA GLY A 111 6.67 1.76 -6.21
C GLY A 111 7.88 2.58 -6.65
N THR A 112 8.38 2.32 -7.87
CA THR A 112 9.40 3.18 -8.50
C THR A 112 8.83 4.53 -8.91
N ASP A 113 9.68 5.50 -9.20
CA ASP A 113 9.24 6.82 -9.65
C ASP A 113 8.36 6.71 -10.91
N GLU A 114 8.73 5.83 -11.87
CA GLU A 114 7.97 5.61 -13.09
C GLU A 114 6.59 5.03 -12.80
N GLN A 115 6.50 4.07 -11.87
CA GLN A 115 5.23 3.47 -11.48
C GLN A 115 4.32 4.50 -10.80
N MET A 116 4.89 5.36 -9.96
CA MET A 116 4.12 6.43 -9.30
C MET A 116 3.66 7.50 -10.30
N GLU A 117 4.45 7.85 -11.30
CA GLU A 117 4.01 8.78 -12.37
C GLU A 117 2.84 8.18 -13.19
N ILE A 118 2.88 6.89 -13.51
CA ILE A 118 1.77 6.20 -14.19
C ILE A 118 0.50 6.24 -13.33
N LEU A 119 0.61 5.92 -12.04
CA LEU A 119 -0.50 6.00 -11.09
C LEU A 119 -1.09 7.42 -11.03
N LEU A 120 -0.25 8.43 -10.83
CA LEU A 120 -0.66 9.84 -10.73
C LEU A 120 -1.33 10.32 -12.02
N SER A 121 -0.83 9.92 -13.18
CA SER A 121 -1.45 10.21 -14.47
C SER A 121 -2.86 9.64 -14.56
N LYS A 122 -3.06 8.39 -14.15
CA LYS A 122 -4.37 7.74 -14.15
C LYS A 122 -5.34 8.32 -13.12
N ILE A 123 -4.87 8.67 -11.95
CA ILE A 123 -5.69 9.39 -10.96
C ILE A 123 -6.13 10.75 -11.53
N ARG A 124 -5.23 11.50 -12.15
CA ARG A 124 -5.57 12.77 -12.79
C ARG A 124 -6.62 12.61 -13.89
N GLU A 125 -6.45 11.61 -14.76
CA GLU A 125 -7.45 11.27 -15.79
C GLU A 125 -8.84 11.02 -15.18
N TYR A 126 -8.89 10.29 -14.07
CA TYR A 126 -10.16 9.97 -13.40
C TYR A 126 -10.83 11.19 -12.78
N VAL A 127 -10.08 12.05 -12.09
CA VAL A 127 -10.65 13.20 -11.36
C VAL A 127 -10.98 14.40 -12.27
N SER A 128 -10.54 14.36 -13.54
CA SER A 128 -10.84 15.39 -14.55
C SER A 128 -12.11 15.07 -15.39
N ARG A 129 -12.77 13.93 -15.12
CA ARG A 129 -14.03 13.53 -15.78
C ARG A 129 -15.22 14.24 -15.18
#